data_f75a84b916e50e496eb29f1dd2d41967
#
_entry.id   f75a84b916e50e496eb29f1dd2d41967
#
_cell.length_a   1.000
_cell.length_b   1.000
_cell.length_c   1.000
_cell.angle_alpha   90.00
_cell.angle_beta   90.00
_cell.angle_gamma   90.00
#
_symmetry.space_group_name_H-M   'P 1'
#
loop_
_entity.id
_entity.type
_entity.pdbx_description
1 polymer ?
#
loop_
_entity_poly.entity_id
_entity_poly.type
_entity_poly.pdbx_seq_one_letter_code
_entity_poly.pdbx_strand_id
1 'polypeptide(L)'
;FTIAAKEIRKCSIRVSDAPLLTATGGIPEITVKDGGTVLLQGRDYTVSYQDNHSLGKATAIITGCGSYGGETVKTYQVKKDFTAAKLAWDLPDDYYNGKEKRPKISVTLDGVPLKVGKDYTLSYVNCKNASVSESAQVIASGKGEYAGSLSISFTIRPLSLDSGSVTVSRIRDVVY
;
A
#
# COMPACT_ATOMS: atom_id res chain seq x y z
N PHE A 1 18.74 -26.12 -33.33
CA PHE A 1 19.18 -25.03 -32.45
C PHE A 1 18.22 -24.94 -31.25
N THR A 2 18.72 -25.20 -30.05
CA THR A 2 17.90 -25.14 -28.82
C THR A 2 18.30 -23.92 -28.05
N ILE A 3 17.32 -23.02 -27.80
CA ILE A 3 17.51 -21.89 -26.91
C ILE A 3 17.22 -22.36 -25.48
N ALA A 4 18.22 -22.34 -24.62
CA ALA A 4 18.05 -22.69 -23.21
C ALA A 4 17.23 -21.61 -22.48
N ALA A 5 16.28 -22.05 -21.63
CA ALA A 5 15.53 -21.16 -20.79
C ALA A 5 16.43 -20.43 -19.77
N LYS A 6 16.14 -19.19 -19.48
CA LYS A 6 16.87 -18.40 -18.48
C LYS A 6 16.50 -18.85 -17.07
N GLU A 7 17.47 -19.06 -16.23
CA GLU A 7 17.26 -19.50 -14.84
C GLU A 7 16.54 -18.45 -13.99
N ILE A 8 15.36 -18.77 -13.46
CA ILE A 8 14.54 -17.87 -12.64
C ILE A 8 15.27 -17.40 -11.37
N ARG A 9 16.16 -18.22 -10.81
CA ARG A 9 16.97 -17.87 -9.64
C ARG A 9 17.94 -16.71 -9.85
N LYS A 10 18.24 -16.34 -11.11
CA LYS A 10 19.08 -15.20 -11.48
C LYS A 10 18.30 -13.88 -11.55
N CYS A 11 16.98 -13.95 -11.44
CA CYS A 11 16.10 -12.78 -11.40
C CYS A 11 16.07 -12.15 -10.00
N SER A 12 15.77 -10.85 -9.94
CA SER A 12 15.50 -10.17 -8.67
C SER A 12 14.10 -10.53 -8.18
N ILE A 13 13.99 -11.13 -7.00
CA ILE A 13 12.74 -11.62 -6.45
C ILE A 13 12.51 -10.98 -5.08
N ARG A 14 11.41 -10.25 -4.95
CA ARG A 14 10.90 -9.70 -3.69
C ARG A 14 9.63 -10.41 -3.29
N VAL A 15 9.53 -10.76 -2.02
CA VAL A 15 8.36 -11.38 -1.40
C VAL A 15 8.05 -10.58 -0.15
N SER A 16 6.79 -10.11 -0.01
CA SER A 16 6.33 -9.41 1.19
C SER A 16 5.94 -10.41 2.29
N ASP A 17 5.74 -9.92 3.51
CA ASP A 17 4.96 -10.66 4.49
C ASP A 17 3.47 -10.65 4.08
N ALA A 18 2.69 -11.61 4.55
CA ALA A 18 1.31 -11.80 4.15
C ALA A 18 0.36 -11.79 5.35
N PRO A 19 -0.85 -11.19 5.23
CA PRO A 19 -1.91 -11.38 6.21
C PRO A 19 -2.46 -12.81 6.14
N LEU A 20 -2.80 -13.40 7.28
CA LEU A 20 -3.46 -14.70 7.34
C LEU A 20 -4.95 -14.55 7.03
N LEU A 21 -5.35 -14.92 5.83
CA LEU A 21 -6.75 -14.94 5.41
C LEU A 21 -7.34 -16.34 5.59
N THR A 22 -8.57 -16.41 6.11
CA THR A 22 -9.22 -17.70 6.43
C THR A 22 -9.41 -18.60 5.21
N ALA A 23 -9.74 -18.02 4.06
CA ALA A 23 -10.05 -18.79 2.85
C ALA A 23 -8.81 -19.25 2.06
N THR A 24 -7.75 -18.42 2.04
CA THR A 24 -6.60 -18.62 1.13
C THR A 24 -5.27 -18.86 1.84
N GLY A 25 -5.27 -18.70 3.17
CA GLY A 25 -4.01 -18.61 3.93
C GLY A 25 -3.29 -17.29 3.65
N GLY A 26 -2.05 -17.21 4.09
CA GLY A 26 -1.20 -16.04 3.85
C GLY A 26 -0.55 -16.11 2.47
N ILE A 27 -1.05 -15.35 1.51
CA ILE A 27 -0.50 -15.22 0.16
C ILE A 27 0.27 -13.90 0.07
N PRO A 28 1.61 -13.91 -0.09
CA PRO A 28 2.42 -12.71 -0.16
C PRO A 28 2.31 -12.05 -1.54
N GLU A 29 2.59 -10.75 -1.57
CA GLU A 29 2.86 -10.06 -2.83
C GLU A 29 4.27 -10.43 -3.33
N ILE A 30 4.36 -10.90 -4.57
CA ILE A 30 5.61 -11.35 -5.18
C ILE A 30 5.90 -10.49 -6.41
N THR A 31 7.08 -9.91 -6.45
CA THR A 31 7.59 -9.19 -7.62
C THR A 31 8.85 -9.89 -8.13
N VAL A 32 8.83 -10.33 -9.37
CA VAL A 32 9.99 -10.91 -10.06
C VAL A 32 10.42 -9.99 -11.19
N LYS A 33 11.72 -9.64 -11.24
CA LYS A 33 12.28 -8.77 -12.28
C LYS A 33 13.53 -9.41 -12.90
N ASP A 34 13.57 -9.39 -14.22
CA ASP A 34 14.77 -9.68 -15.00
C ASP A 34 15.36 -8.38 -15.53
N GLY A 35 16.46 -7.91 -14.89
CA GLY A 35 16.96 -6.57 -15.12
C GLY A 35 15.88 -5.51 -14.80
N GLY A 36 15.49 -4.72 -15.79
CA GLY A 36 14.42 -3.72 -15.68
C GLY A 36 12.99 -4.23 -15.94
N THR A 37 12.84 -5.48 -16.47
CA THR A 37 11.55 -6.02 -16.89
C THR A 37 10.86 -6.76 -15.76
N VAL A 38 9.60 -6.41 -15.48
CA VAL A 38 8.74 -7.14 -14.53
C VAL A 38 8.19 -8.38 -15.23
N LEU A 39 8.38 -9.54 -14.62
CA LEU A 39 7.86 -10.81 -15.10
C LEU A 39 6.43 -11.03 -14.64
N LEU A 40 5.63 -11.75 -15.44
CA LEU A 40 4.22 -12.00 -15.19
C LEU A 40 3.99 -13.43 -14.68
N GLN A 41 3.33 -13.53 -13.52
CA GLN A 41 2.89 -14.81 -12.99
C GLN A 41 1.89 -15.46 -13.95
N GLY A 42 2.02 -16.79 -14.13
CA GLY A 42 1.22 -17.59 -15.08
C GLY A 42 1.80 -17.63 -16.50
N ARG A 43 2.65 -16.65 -16.89
CA ARG A 43 3.33 -16.64 -18.19
C ARG A 43 4.82 -16.94 -18.08
N ASP A 44 5.51 -16.27 -17.17
CA ASP A 44 6.97 -16.33 -17.04
C ASP A 44 7.39 -17.15 -15.81
N TYR A 45 6.50 -17.29 -14.82
CA TYR A 45 6.69 -18.11 -13.63
C TYR A 45 5.36 -18.49 -12.98
N THR A 46 5.40 -19.56 -12.18
CA THR A 46 4.31 -20.00 -11.29
C THR A 46 4.78 -19.96 -9.85
N VAL A 47 3.83 -19.95 -8.90
CA VAL A 47 4.12 -19.95 -7.47
C VAL A 47 3.27 -21.00 -6.77
N SER A 48 3.89 -21.76 -5.89
CA SER A 48 3.21 -22.60 -4.90
C SER A 48 3.67 -22.22 -3.49
N TYR A 49 2.86 -22.56 -2.49
CA TYR A 49 3.09 -22.16 -1.10
C TYR A 49 3.12 -23.38 -0.18
N GLN A 50 3.94 -23.31 0.87
CA GLN A 50 3.98 -24.27 1.96
C GLN A 50 3.88 -23.52 3.30
N ASP A 51 3.18 -24.12 4.27
CA ASP A 51 2.97 -23.61 5.65
C ASP A 51 2.28 -22.24 5.72
N ASN A 52 1.54 -21.85 4.68
CA ASN A 52 0.92 -20.54 4.58
C ASN A 52 -0.47 -20.43 5.24
N HIS A 53 -0.98 -21.49 5.87
CA HIS A 53 -2.28 -21.52 6.56
C HIS A 53 -2.16 -21.28 8.07
N SER A 54 -0.98 -20.95 8.58
CA SER A 54 -0.73 -20.66 9.99
C SER A 54 0.14 -19.42 10.15
N LEU A 55 0.01 -18.75 11.30
CA LEU A 55 0.91 -17.63 11.62
C LEU A 55 2.35 -18.14 11.76
N GLY A 56 3.30 -17.36 11.25
CA GLY A 56 4.72 -17.67 11.34
C GLY A 56 5.39 -17.79 9.97
N LYS A 57 6.44 -18.58 9.91
CA LYS A 57 7.27 -18.73 8.72
C LYS A 57 6.56 -19.62 7.69
N ALA A 58 6.42 -19.11 6.48
CA ALA A 58 5.92 -19.82 5.31
C ALA A 58 6.92 -19.74 4.16
N THR A 59 6.67 -20.53 3.11
CA THR A 59 7.56 -20.69 1.97
C THR A 59 6.80 -20.47 0.68
N ALA A 60 7.37 -19.66 -0.23
CA ALA A 60 6.94 -19.51 -1.61
C ALA A 60 7.97 -20.18 -2.52
N ILE A 61 7.51 -21.11 -3.35
CA ILE A 61 8.29 -21.83 -4.35
C ILE A 61 7.95 -21.22 -5.70
N ILE A 62 8.93 -20.57 -6.33
CA ILE A 62 8.77 -19.86 -7.59
C ILE A 62 9.43 -20.69 -8.69
N THR A 63 8.65 -21.18 -9.64
CA THR A 63 9.08 -22.04 -10.74
C THR A 63 8.98 -21.28 -12.05
N GLY A 64 10.08 -21.16 -12.77
CA GLY A 64 10.12 -20.52 -14.08
C GLY A 64 9.35 -21.32 -15.13
N CYS A 65 8.66 -20.63 -16.03
CA CYS A 65 7.98 -21.22 -17.19
C CYS A 65 8.14 -20.32 -18.43
N GLY A 66 7.75 -20.84 -19.61
CA GLY A 66 7.94 -20.14 -20.87
C GLY A 66 9.43 -19.95 -21.22
N SER A 67 9.89 -18.71 -21.24
CA SER A 67 11.29 -18.35 -21.48
C SER A 67 12.20 -18.52 -20.27
N TYR A 68 11.64 -18.84 -19.11
CA TYR A 68 12.35 -19.04 -17.84
C TYR A 68 12.22 -20.49 -17.40
N GLY A 69 13.24 -20.97 -16.69
CA GLY A 69 13.29 -22.34 -16.16
C GLY A 69 13.90 -22.37 -14.76
N GLY A 70 13.91 -23.57 -14.18
CA GLY A 70 14.43 -23.79 -12.84
C GLY A 70 13.46 -23.33 -11.74
N GLU A 71 13.91 -23.45 -10.50
CA GLU A 71 13.12 -23.17 -9.31
C GLU A 71 13.93 -22.37 -8.30
N THR A 72 13.25 -21.56 -7.51
CA THR A 72 13.84 -20.87 -6.37
C THR A 72 12.84 -20.78 -5.24
N VAL A 73 13.34 -20.76 -4.02
CA VAL A 73 12.54 -20.76 -2.79
C VAL A 73 12.77 -19.46 -2.03
N LYS A 74 11.68 -18.85 -1.57
CA LYS A 74 11.70 -17.66 -0.71
C LYS A 74 10.84 -17.90 0.53
N THR A 75 11.34 -17.47 1.67
CA THR A 75 10.58 -17.51 2.93
C THR A 75 10.00 -16.15 3.24
N TYR A 76 8.83 -16.14 3.88
CA TYR A 76 8.14 -14.93 4.35
C TYR A 76 7.41 -15.22 5.66
N GLN A 77 6.85 -14.19 6.29
CA GLN A 77 6.06 -14.34 7.50
C GLN A 77 4.57 -14.20 7.19
N VAL A 78 3.78 -15.15 7.66
CA VAL A 78 2.33 -15.04 7.74
C VAL A 78 2.00 -14.38 9.07
N LYS A 79 1.31 -13.24 9.01
CA LYS A 79 1.04 -12.34 10.13
C LYS A 79 -0.46 -12.18 10.37
N LYS A 80 -0.83 -11.60 11.51
CA LYS A 80 -2.22 -11.25 11.80
C LYS A 80 -2.76 -10.32 10.71
N ASP A 81 -4.00 -10.56 10.29
CA ASP A 81 -4.64 -9.78 9.23
C ASP A 81 -5.00 -8.36 9.73
N PHE A 82 -4.28 -7.36 9.22
CA PHE A 82 -4.57 -5.96 9.50
C PHE A 82 -5.79 -5.45 8.72
N THR A 83 -6.17 -6.12 7.62
CA THR A 83 -7.31 -5.67 6.79
C THR A 83 -8.66 -5.89 7.47
N ALA A 84 -8.71 -6.76 8.49
CA ALA A 84 -9.88 -6.95 9.33
C ALA A 84 -10.06 -5.85 10.40
N ALA A 85 -9.08 -4.95 10.57
CA ALA A 85 -9.15 -3.89 11.56
C ALA A 85 -10.19 -2.83 11.17
N LYS A 86 -10.79 -2.20 12.19
CA LYS A 86 -11.68 -1.05 12.02
C LYS A 86 -10.85 0.22 12.12
N LEU A 87 -10.97 1.06 11.10
CA LEU A 87 -10.31 2.34 11.03
C LEU A 87 -11.35 3.46 11.25
N ALA A 88 -11.16 4.26 12.28
CA ALA A 88 -11.92 5.49 12.51
C ALA A 88 -11.01 6.70 12.30
N TRP A 89 -11.57 7.79 11.79
CA TRP A 89 -10.83 9.01 11.48
C TRP A 89 -11.66 10.24 11.72
N ASP A 90 -10.98 11.36 11.95
CA ASP A 90 -11.57 12.68 12.15
C ASP A 90 -10.69 13.75 11.51
N LEU A 91 -11.31 14.65 10.76
CA LEU A 91 -10.68 15.81 10.13
C LEU A 91 -11.52 17.06 10.40
N PRO A 92 -11.23 17.80 11.48
CA PRO A 92 -12.03 18.96 11.88
C PRO A 92 -12.01 20.12 10.88
N ASP A 93 -10.94 20.25 10.09
CA ASP A 93 -10.75 21.28 9.06
C ASP A 93 -10.36 20.64 7.73
N ASP A 94 -11.31 20.57 6.80
CA ASP A 94 -11.15 19.97 5.47
C ASP A 94 -10.95 21.02 4.35
N TYR A 95 -10.88 22.33 4.68
CA TYR A 95 -10.59 23.37 3.70
C TYR A 95 -9.11 23.54 3.43
N TYR A 96 -8.76 23.81 2.18
CA TYR A 96 -7.39 24.14 1.79
C TYR A 96 -6.86 25.37 2.53
N ASN A 97 -5.68 25.24 3.13
CA ASN A 97 -5.00 26.32 3.85
C ASN A 97 -3.48 26.34 3.61
N GLY A 98 -3.02 25.69 2.52
CA GLY A 98 -1.60 25.58 2.16
C GLY A 98 -0.81 24.57 2.99
N LYS A 99 -1.40 23.99 4.04
CA LYS A 99 -0.77 22.99 4.91
C LYS A 99 -1.29 21.59 4.58
N GLU A 100 -0.46 20.58 4.84
CA GLU A 100 -0.85 19.18 4.70
C GLU A 100 -1.97 18.84 5.72
N LYS A 101 -3.04 18.22 5.23
CA LYS A 101 -4.14 17.72 6.04
C LYS A 101 -3.80 16.35 6.60
N ARG A 102 -3.81 16.22 7.90
CA ARG A 102 -3.52 14.97 8.61
C ARG A 102 -4.69 14.60 9.53
N PRO A 103 -5.64 13.78 9.04
CA PRO A 103 -6.72 13.27 9.88
C PRO A 103 -6.18 12.56 11.12
N LYS A 104 -6.89 12.69 12.22
CA LYS A 104 -6.69 11.82 13.39
C LYS A 104 -7.14 10.42 13.03
N ILE A 105 -6.25 9.44 13.13
CA ILE A 105 -6.54 8.04 12.81
C ILE A 105 -6.50 7.22 14.09
N SER A 106 -7.50 6.40 14.29
CA SER A 106 -7.51 5.33 15.29
C SER A 106 -7.85 4.01 14.64
N VAL A 107 -7.11 2.97 15.01
CA VAL A 107 -7.28 1.62 14.47
C VAL A 107 -7.53 0.66 15.61
N THR A 108 -8.56 -0.17 15.47
CA THR A 108 -8.89 -1.23 16.43
C THR A 108 -9.05 -2.56 15.70
N LEU A 109 -8.53 -3.63 16.27
CA LEU A 109 -8.72 -5.00 15.78
C LEU A 109 -9.30 -5.84 16.93
N ASP A 110 -10.43 -6.49 16.69
CA ASP A 110 -11.15 -7.29 17.70
C ASP A 110 -11.42 -6.54 19.02
N GLY A 111 -11.72 -5.22 18.90
CA GLY A 111 -11.95 -4.35 20.05
C GLY A 111 -10.67 -3.85 20.75
N VAL A 112 -9.49 -4.30 20.34
CA VAL A 112 -8.20 -3.88 20.90
C VAL A 112 -7.63 -2.71 20.11
N PRO A 113 -7.31 -1.56 20.76
CA PRO A 113 -6.70 -0.44 20.08
C PRO A 113 -5.24 -0.73 19.69
N LEU A 114 -4.91 -0.48 18.43
CA LEU A 114 -3.55 -0.64 17.89
C LEU A 114 -2.78 0.68 17.99
N LYS A 115 -1.45 0.59 18.12
CA LYS A 115 -0.56 1.75 18.30
C LYS A 115 0.19 2.08 17.01
N VAL A 116 0.06 3.34 16.58
CA VAL A 116 0.87 3.87 15.46
C VAL A 116 2.37 3.78 15.76
N GLY A 117 3.16 3.43 14.76
CA GLY A 117 4.60 3.23 14.88
C GLY A 117 5.03 1.85 15.39
N LYS A 118 4.21 1.19 16.22
CA LYS A 118 4.42 -0.17 16.72
C LYS A 118 3.67 -1.20 15.86
N ASP A 119 2.35 -1.08 15.81
CA ASP A 119 1.46 -2.07 15.21
C ASP A 119 1.09 -1.73 13.77
N TYR A 120 1.16 -0.45 13.40
CA TYR A 120 0.95 0.04 12.05
C TYR A 120 1.69 1.36 11.79
N THR A 121 1.79 1.72 10.50
CA THR A 121 2.31 3.01 10.03
C THR A 121 1.25 3.73 9.22
N LEU A 122 1.38 5.07 9.11
CA LEU A 122 0.52 5.90 8.28
C LEU A 122 1.33 6.55 7.16
N SER A 123 0.77 6.56 5.96
CA SER A 123 1.25 7.34 4.83
C SER A 123 0.13 8.21 4.28
N TYR A 124 0.48 9.37 3.73
CA TYR A 124 -0.44 10.39 3.27
C TYR A 124 -0.18 10.67 1.79
N VAL A 125 -1.22 10.61 0.97
CA VAL A 125 -1.15 10.79 -0.48
C VAL A 125 -2.11 11.92 -0.85
N ASN A 126 -1.65 12.89 -1.65
CA ASN A 126 -2.42 14.05 -2.12
C ASN A 126 -3.07 14.89 -1.00
N CYS A 127 -2.49 14.89 0.22
CA CYS A 127 -3.09 15.50 1.40
C CYS A 127 -2.79 17.00 1.57
N LYS A 128 -2.19 17.67 0.59
CA LYS A 128 -1.80 19.08 0.69
C LYS A 128 -2.69 20.03 -0.14
N ASN A 129 -3.02 19.65 -1.35
CA ASN A 129 -3.76 20.50 -2.29
C ASN A 129 -5.26 20.22 -2.25
N ALA A 130 -6.07 21.18 -2.71
CA ALA A 130 -7.50 20.94 -2.88
C ALA A 130 -7.74 19.75 -3.82
N SER A 131 -8.70 18.89 -3.48
CA SER A 131 -9.03 17.67 -4.23
C SER A 131 -9.88 17.99 -5.44
N VAL A 132 -9.27 18.52 -6.50
CA VAL A 132 -9.98 18.91 -7.74
C VAL A 132 -10.10 17.73 -8.70
N SER A 133 -9.05 16.92 -8.81
CA SER A 133 -8.99 15.75 -9.71
C SER A 133 -8.76 14.43 -8.97
N GLU A 134 -8.08 14.47 -7.84
CA GLU A 134 -7.74 13.28 -7.05
C GLU A 134 -8.08 13.48 -5.58
N SER A 135 -8.67 12.48 -4.95
CA SER A 135 -8.96 12.49 -3.52
C SER A 135 -7.67 12.38 -2.71
N ALA A 136 -7.64 13.05 -1.57
CA ALA A 136 -6.62 12.81 -0.56
C ALA A 136 -6.81 11.44 0.08
N GLN A 137 -5.72 10.75 0.40
CA GLN A 137 -5.76 9.43 0.99
C GLN A 137 -4.84 9.31 2.21
N VAL A 138 -5.29 8.55 3.20
CA VAL A 138 -4.43 8.01 4.25
C VAL A 138 -4.41 6.50 4.13
N ILE A 139 -3.21 5.93 4.11
CA ILE A 139 -2.99 4.49 4.07
C ILE A 139 -2.38 4.07 5.41
N ALA A 140 -3.09 3.21 6.12
CA ALA A 140 -2.61 2.56 7.33
C ALA A 140 -2.08 1.16 6.95
N SER A 141 -0.80 0.90 7.18
CA SER A 141 -0.16 -0.38 6.86
C SER A 141 0.28 -1.10 8.12
N GLY A 142 -0.12 -2.36 8.25
CA GLY A 142 0.27 -3.22 9.37
C GLY A 142 1.78 -3.35 9.50
N LYS A 143 2.26 -3.43 10.73
CA LYS A 143 3.67 -3.54 11.09
C LYS A 143 3.84 -4.54 12.24
N GLY A 144 5.06 -5.04 12.44
CA GLY A 144 5.36 -5.99 13.51
C GLY A 144 4.62 -7.32 13.31
N GLU A 145 3.65 -7.60 14.16
CA GLU A 145 2.83 -8.82 14.10
C GLU A 145 1.71 -8.78 13.04
N TYR A 146 1.50 -7.64 12.39
CA TYR A 146 0.40 -7.41 11.46
C TYR A 146 0.91 -7.24 10.03
N ALA A 147 0.13 -7.70 9.04
CA ALA A 147 0.35 -7.49 7.62
C ALA A 147 -0.97 -7.09 6.94
N GLY A 148 -0.85 -6.47 5.77
CA GLY A 148 -1.98 -5.89 5.05
C GLY A 148 -2.07 -4.38 5.27
N SER A 149 -2.97 -3.73 4.53
CA SER A 149 -3.19 -2.28 4.64
C SER A 149 -4.66 -1.91 4.45
N LEU A 150 -5.05 -0.81 5.07
CA LEU A 150 -6.34 -0.16 4.93
C LEU A 150 -6.13 1.26 4.43
N SER A 151 -7.06 1.77 3.64
CA SER A 151 -7.03 3.15 3.18
C SER A 151 -8.37 3.84 3.40
N ILE A 152 -8.30 5.14 3.65
CA ILE A 152 -9.45 6.04 3.62
C ILE A 152 -9.17 7.15 2.63
N SER A 153 -10.21 7.60 1.94
CA SER A 153 -10.16 8.75 1.05
C SER A 153 -11.02 9.87 1.62
N PHE A 154 -10.57 11.11 1.47
CA PHE A 154 -11.32 12.29 1.87
C PHE A 154 -11.08 13.43 0.88
N THR A 155 -11.92 14.47 0.96
CA THR A 155 -11.83 15.63 0.08
C THR A 155 -11.25 16.81 0.84
N ILE A 156 -10.26 17.49 0.26
CA ILE A 156 -9.80 18.80 0.69
C ILE A 156 -10.54 19.84 -0.14
N ARG A 157 -11.44 20.59 0.50
CA ARG A 157 -12.26 21.59 -0.18
C ARG A 157 -11.43 22.82 -0.56
N PRO A 158 -11.63 23.40 -1.75
CA PRO A 158 -10.99 24.67 -2.10
C PRO A 158 -11.51 25.78 -1.19
N LEU A 159 -10.70 26.81 -0.98
CA LEU A 159 -11.19 28.04 -0.35
C LEU A 159 -12.17 28.74 -1.30
N SER A 160 -13.33 29.15 -0.77
CA SER A 160 -14.23 30.05 -1.50
C SER A 160 -13.70 31.48 -1.43
N LEU A 161 -13.80 32.22 -2.52
CA LEU A 161 -13.49 33.65 -2.57
C LEU A 161 -14.42 34.47 -1.66
N ASP A 162 -15.63 33.96 -1.39
CA ASP A 162 -16.61 34.56 -0.48
C ASP A 162 -16.33 34.26 1.00
N SER A 163 -15.39 33.37 1.29
CA SER A 163 -14.95 33.14 2.65
C SER A 163 -14.15 34.37 3.09
N GLY A 164 -14.48 35.00 4.20
CA GLY A 164 -13.76 36.17 4.73
C GLY A 164 -12.25 35.99 4.99
N SER A 165 -11.72 34.82 4.56
CA SER A 165 -10.30 34.44 4.59
C SER A 165 -9.51 34.91 3.37
N VAL A 166 -10.18 35.40 2.32
CA VAL A 166 -9.54 35.89 1.10
C VAL A 166 -9.66 37.39 1.02
N THR A 167 -8.55 38.11 1.08
CA THR A 167 -8.51 39.58 0.93
C THR A 167 -8.16 39.90 -0.53
N VAL A 168 -9.06 40.57 -1.24
CA VAL A 168 -8.80 41.09 -2.58
C VAL A 168 -8.22 42.50 -2.44
N SER A 169 -6.95 42.67 -2.83
CA SER A 169 -6.34 43.99 -2.90
C SER A 169 -6.91 44.78 -4.10
N ARG A 170 -7.12 46.08 -3.91
CA ARG A 170 -7.61 47.01 -4.95
C ARG A 170 -6.63 46.99 -6.14
N ILE A 171 -7.13 46.68 -7.34
CA ILE A 171 -6.37 46.87 -8.57
C ILE A 171 -6.18 48.36 -8.77
N ARG A 172 -4.93 48.84 -8.85
CA ARG A 172 -4.66 50.24 -9.22
C ARG A 172 -5.01 50.41 -10.70
N ASP A 173 -5.80 51.45 -10.97
CA ASP A 173 -6.06 51.87 -12.33
C ASP A 173 -4.73 52.20 -13.04
N VAL A 174 -4.41 51.46 -14.10
CA VAL A 174 -3.29 51.79 -14.97
C VAL A 174 -3.87 52.75 -16.00
N VAL A 175 -3.51 54.04 -15.85
CA VAL A 175 -3.83 55.06 -16.90
C VAL A 175 -2.80 54.87 -18.02
N TYR A 176 -3.28 54.60 -19.22
CA TYR A 176 -2.48 54.53 -20.46
C TYR A 176 -2.30 55.94 -21.00
#